data_324c80ace4502bd1b6bc6da4020794d5
#
_entry.id   324c80ace4502bd1b6bc6da4020794d5
#
_cell.length_a   1.000
_cell.length_b   1.000
_cell.length_c   1.000
_cell.angle_alpha   90.00
_cell.angle_beta   90.00
_cell.angle_gamma   90.00
#
_symmetry.space_group_name_H-M   'P 1'
#
loop_
_entity.id
_entity.type
_entity.pdbx_description
1 polymer ?
#
loop_
_entity_poly.entity_id
_entity_poly.type
_entity_poly.pdbx_seq_one_letter_code
_entity_poly.pdbx_strand_id
1 'polypeptide(L)'
;MMTYRIVSMLLVTLMTSTAYAEVRPYALEILVFARPEPVQSITEVFPATEPEAPQSFDLLFALNSRFKNLTPLPDSGRVLLNSALRIQTQLNGEILFHQRWIHPLTENQAENPWFQISGSGSDGFKLNGYLRWSIDRYIELDADLRVTRESVRQATDGTVLNEVYVLKEFRKMSSKDIHYLDHPAFGVLIAAEPIELATPQALPANEASVLETQPQPQAQ
;
A
#
# COMPACT_ATOMS: atom_id res chain seq x y z
N MET A 1 77.37 -6.03 -4.89
CA MET A 1 76.39 -5.00 -4.57
C MET A 1 75.04 -5.42 -5.13
N MET A 2 74.11 -5.89 -4.29
CA MET A 2 72.83 -6.50 -4.67
C MET A 2 71.74 -5.55 -4.18
N THR A 3 71.12 -4.84 -5.13
CA THR A 3 70.06 -3.86 -4.85
C THR A 3 68.70 -4.58 -4.75
N TYR A 4 68.17 -4.65 -3.54
CA TYR A 4 66.80 -5.13 -3.27
C TYR A 4 65.79 -4.08 -3.72
N ARG A 5 65.00 -4.40 -4.76
CA ARG A 5 63.81 -3.61 -5.14
C ARG A 5 62.63 -4.07 -4.24
N ILE A 6 62.24 -3.21 -3.31
CA ILE A 6 61.02 -3.39 -2.52
C ILE A 6 59.85 -3.00 -3.41
N VAL A 7 59.07 -4.00 -3.84
CA VAL A 7 57.81 -3.79 -4.51
C VAL A 7 56.76 -3.59 -3.43
N SER A 8 56.36 -2.34 -3.23
CA SER A 8 55.28 -1.99 -2.30
C SER A 8 53.92 -2.30 -3.01
N MET A 9 53.33 -3.43 -2.60
CA MET A 9 52.00 -3.85 -3.09
C MET A 9 50.93 -3.06 -2.33
N LEU A 10 50.42 -2.02 -2.96
CA LEU A 10 49.31 -1.20 -2.44
C LEU A 10 48.01 -2.02 -2.54
N LEU A 11 47.60 -2.63 -1.43
CA LEU A 11 46.33 -3.36 -1.31
C LEU A 11 45.17 -2.33 -1.20
N VAL A 12 44.56 -1.98 -2.30
CA VAL A 12 43.36 -1.17 -2.32
C VAL A 12 42.18 -2.06 -1.91
N THR A 13 41.82 -2.01 -0.64
CA THR A 13 40.60 -2.60 -0.13
C THR A 13 39.40 -1.78 -0.68
N LEU A 14 38.74 -2.30 -1.71
CA LEU A 14 37.48 -1.79 -2.20
C LEU A 14 36.42 -2.08 -1.12
N MET A 15 36.11 -1.08 -0.30
CA MET A 15 34.95 -1.13 0.58
C MET A 15 33.69 -1.01 -0.29
N THR A 16 33.12 -2.13 -0.69
CA THR A 16 31.78 -2.17 -1.27
C THR A 16 30.79 -1.83 -0.17
N SER A 17 30.41 -0.57 -0.07
CA SER A 17 29.23 -0.19 0.72
C SER A 17 28.01 -0.80 0.04
N THR A 18 27.43 -1.84 0.64
CA THR A 18 26.10 -2.30 0.28
C THR A 18 25.13 -1.20 0.67
N ALA A 19 24.67 -0.41 -0.31
CA ALA A 19 23.58 0.51 -0.11
C ALA A 19 22.33 -0.35 0.14
N TYR A 20 21.89 -0.45 1.38
CA TYR A 20 20.57 -0.97 1.70
C TYR A 20 19.56 0.08 1.25
N ALA A 21 18.60 -0.32 0.43
CA ALA A 21 17.47 0.54 0.11
C ALA A 21 16.81 0.98 1.41
N GLU A 22 16.70 2.29 1.60
CA GLU A 22 16.08 2.85 2.81
C GLU A 22 14.59 2.50 2.81
N VAL A 23 14.17 1.79 3.85
CA VAL A 23 12.75 1.46 4.07
C VAL A 23 12.11 2.62 4.82
N ARG A 24 11.11 3.24 4.23
CA ARG A 24 10.36 4.36 4.82
C ARG A 24 8.94 3.92 5.16
N PRO A 25 8.56 3.86 6.43
CA PRO A 25 7.18 3.50 6.81
C PRO A 25 6.23 4.66 6.55
N TYR A 26 5.12 4.33 5.90
CA TYR A 26 4.02 5.25 5.63
C TYR A 26 2.70 4.67 6.12
N ALA A 27 1.82 5.53 6.64
CA ALA A 27 0.42 5.22 6.77
C ALA A 27 -0.24 5.47 5.43
N LEU A 28 -0.61 4.40 4.74
CA LEU A 28 -1.37 4.46 3.49
C LEU A 28 -2.85 4.29 3.80
N GLU A 29 -3.70 5.10 3.17
CA GLU A 29 -5.15 4.97 3.24
C GLU A 29 -5.74 5.02 1.85
N ILE A 30 -6.60 4.05 1.54
CA ILE A 30 -7.30 3.96 0.26
C ILE A 30 -8.78 3.84 0.51
N LEU A 31 -9.54 4.60 -0.25
CA LEU A 31 -10.98 4.53 -0.33
C LEU A 31 -11.39 4.39 -1.79
N VAL A 32 -12.07 3.29 -2.13
CA VAL A 32 -12.66 3.06 -3.46
C VAL A 32 -14.17 3.11 -3.31
N PHE A 33 -14.82 3.87 -4.19
CA PHE A 33 -16.27 4.02 -4.18
C PHE A 33 -16.86 3.93 -5.59
N ALA A 34 -18.01 3.27 -5.72
CA ALA A 34 -18.80 3.25 -6.93
C ALA A 34 -19.74 4.47 -6.98
N ARG A 35 -20.03 4.95 -8.19
CA ARG A 35 -21.06 5.96 -8.46
C ARG A 35 -22.36 5.26 -8.81
N PRO A 36 -23.50 5.66 -8.22
CA PRO A 36 -24.78 4.96 -8.41
C PRO A 36 -25.26 5.02 -9.86
N GLU A 37 -24.98 6.12 -10.54
CA GLU A 37 -25.27 6.31 -11.96
C GLU A 37 -23.95 6.62 -12.68
N PRO A 38 -23.32 5.63 -13.30
CA PRO A 38 -22.25 5.92 -14.23
C PRO A 38 -22.81 6.79 -15.33
N VAL A 39 -22.11 7.88 -15.66
CA VAL A 39 -22.54 8.83 -16.68
C VAL A 39 -22.98 8.06 -17.92
N GLN A 40 -24.26 8.20 -18.30
CA GLN A 40 -24.91 7.43 -19.39
C GLN A 40 -24.22 7.55 -20.77
N SER A 41 -23.17 8.32 -20.86
CA SER A 41 -22.36 8.56 -22.06
C SER A 41 -21.16 7.62 -22.20
N ILE A 42 -20.95 6.63 -21.29
CA ILE A 42 -19.86 5.66 -21.48
C ILE A 42 -20.31 4.68 -22.57
N THR A 43 -19.96 5.01 -23.81
CA THR A 43 -20.15 4.13 -24.96
C THR A 43 -19.04 3.08 -25.08
N GLU A 44 -18.09 3.08 -24.14
CA GLU A 44 -17.01 2.08 -24.12
C GLU A 44 -17.55 0.75 -23.62
N VAL A 45 -17.66 -0.18 -24.54
CA VAL A 45 -17.90 -1.59 -24.21
C VAL A 45 -16.56 -2.19 -23.81
N PHE A 46 -16.30 -2.24 -22.52
CA PHE A 46 -15.12 -2.93 -22.01
C PHE A 46 -15.36 -4.44 -22.10
N PRO A 47 -14.41 -5.20 -22.67
CA PRO A 47 -14.52 -6.65 -22.65
C PRO A 47 -14.55 -7.14 -21.20
N ALA A 48 -15.47 -8.06 -20.90
CA ALA A 48 -15.64 -8.69 -19.58
C ALA A 48 -14.48 -9.65 -19.25
N THR A 49 -13.25 -9.23 -19.46
CA THR A 49 -12.06 -10.00 -19.10
C THR A 49 -11.66 -9.67 -17.68
N GLU A 50 -11.54 -10.71 -16.85
CA GLU A 50 -10.88 -10.56 -15.56
C GLU A 50 -9.48 -9.95 -15.72
N PRO A 51 -9.00 -9.20 -14.71
CA PRO A 51 -7.64 -8.67 -14.76
C PRO A 51 -6.68 -9.82 -14.91
N GLU A 52 -5.76 -9.69 -15.84
CA GLU A 52 -4.59 -10.56 -15.85
C GLU A 52 -3.85 -10.30 -14.54
N ALA A 53 -3.86 -11.30 -13.67
CA ALA A 53 -3.18 -11.19 -12.39
C ALA A 53 -1.68 -10.99 -12.64
N PRO A 54 -1.01 -10.10 -11.90
CA PRO A 54 0.44 -10.01 -11.94
C PRO A 54 1.06 -11.38 -11.64
N GLN A 55 2.23 -11.66 -12.22
CA GLN A 55 2.93 -12.96 -12.03
C GLN A 55 3.15 -13.29 -10.54
N SER A 56 3.25 -12.26 -9.70
CA SER A 56 3.29 -12.41 -8.25
C SER A 56 2.54 -11.26 -7.58
N PHE A 57 1.68 -11.59 -6.64
CA PHE A 57 0.99 -10.63 -5.81
C PHE A 57 0.80 -11.18 -4.40
N ASP A 58 0.66 -10.27 -3.43
CA ASP A 58 0.31 -10.58 -2.07
C ASP A 58 -1.14 -10.14 -1.79
N LEU A 59 -1.83 -10.89 -0.93
CA LEU A 59 -3.11 -10.45 -0.41
C LEU A 59 -2.87 -9.40 0.67
N LEU A 60 -3.56 -8.28 0.58
CA LEU A 60 -3.53 -7.27 1.62
C LEU A 60 -4.06 -7.92 2.93
N PHE A 61 -3.26 -7.85 4.00
CA PHE A 61 -3.56 -8.44 5.32
C PHE A 61 -3.63 -9.98 5.38
N ALA A 62 -3.17 -10.72 4.37
CA ALA A 62 -3.11 -12.17 4.46
C ALA A 62 -2.07 -12.63 5.50
N LEU A 63 -2.42 -13.66 6.28
CA LEU A 63 -1.54 -14.24 7.30
C LEU A 63 -0.22 -14.80 6.72
N ASN A 64 -0.22 -15.15 5.44
CA ASN A 64 0.93 -15.72 4.71
C ASN A 64 1.63 -14.73 3.79
N SER A 65 1.29 -13.45 3.85
CA SER A 65 1.93 -12.40 3.07
C SER A 65 3.45 -12.35 3.36
N ARG A 66 4.27 -12.13 2.34
CA ARG A 66 5.71 -11.86 2.51
C ARG A 66 5.95 -10.67 3.43
N PHE A 67 5.01 -9.73 3.45
CA PHE A 67 4.97 -8.58 4.33
C PHE A 67 4.11 -8.88 5.56
N LYS A 68 4.58 -9.79 6.42
CA LYS A 68 3.97 -10.10 7.71
C LYS A 68 3.76 -8.88 8.63
N ASN A 69 4.24 -7.71 8.22
CA ASN A 69 4.26 -6.49 9.01
C ASN A 69 3.31 -5.40 8.52
N LEU A 70 2.40 -5.70 7.58
CA LEU A 70 1.33 -4.75 7.25
C LEU A 70 0.36 -4.72 8.44
N THR A 71 0.42 -3.62 9.18
CA THR A 71 -0.40 -3.44 10.37
C THR A 71 -1.60 -2.57 10.02
N PRO A 72 -2.83 -3.12 10.06
CA PRO A 72 -4.03 -2.31 9.94
C PRO A 72 -4.06 -1.24 11.03
N LEU A 73 -4.42 -0.03 10.67
CA LEU A 73 -4.61 1.06 11.61
C LEU A 73 -6.09 1.18 11.98
N PRO A 74 -6.41 1.63 13.21
CA PRO A 74 -7.78 1.77 13.65
C PRO A 74 -8.51 2.85 12.86
N ASP A 75 -9.82 2.73 12.77
CA ASP A 75 -10.70 3.65 12.03
C ASP A 75 -10.64 5.08 12.55
N SER A 76 -10.38 5.28 13.84
CA SER A 76 -10.25 6.60 14.46
C SER A 76 -9.13 7.47 13.88
N GLY A 77 -8.15 6.85 13.20
CA GLY A 77 -7.06 7.55 12.56
C GLY A 77 -7.25 7.77 11.05
N ARG A 78 -8.41 7.41 10.48
CA ARG A 78 -8.65 7.55 9.04
C ARG A 78 -8.81 9.01 8.62
N VAL A 79 -7.94 9.44 7.71
CA VAL A 79 -7.95 10.80 7.12
C VAL A 79 -9.13 10.96 6.15
N LEU A 80 -9.50 9.88 5.45
CA LEU A 80 -10.54 9.87 4.43
C LEU A 80 -11.95 9.60 4.98
N LEU A 81 -12.13 9.48 6.31
CA LEU A 81 -13.43 9.14 6.90
C LEU A 81 -14.51 10.17 6.54
N ASN A 82 -14.19 11.46 6.63
CA ASN A 82 -15.13 12.53 6.25
C ASN A 82 -15.47 12.49 4.75
N SER A 83 -14.51 12.14 3.91
CA SER A 83 -14.74 11.96 2.47
C SER A 83 -15.66 10.77 2.21
N ALA A 84 -15.48 9.66 2.90
CA ALA A 84 -16.36 8.50 2.83
C ALA A 84 -17.80 8.84 3.19
N LEU A 85 -18.01 9.56 4.30
CA LEU A 85 -19.33 10.00 4.74
C LEU A 85 -20.00 10.94 3.71
N ARG A 86 -19.26 11.87 3.13
CA ARG A 86 -19.76 12.78 2.10
C ARG A 86 -20.14 12.03 0.82
N ILE A 87 -19.32 11.07 0.40
CA ILE A 87 -19.61 10.24 -0.77
C ILE A 87 -20.92 9.49 -0.57
N GLN A 88 -21.13 8.86 0.59
CA GLN A 88 -22.35 8.12 0.89
C GLN A 88 -23.57 9.03 1.01
N THR A 89 -23.46 10.17 1.70
CA THR A 89 -24.63 10.99 2.06
C THR A 89 -25.00 12.03 1.00
N GLN A 90 -24.01 12.55 0.26
CA GLN A 90 -24.24 13.66 -0.70
C GLN A 90 -24.20 13.19 -2.16
N LEU A 91 -23.41 12.16 -2.47
CA LEU A 91 -23.25 11.66 -3.81
C LEU A 91 -23.97 10.32 -4.04
N ASN A 92 -24.60 9.75 -3.00
CA ASN A 92 -25.16 8.40 -3.02
C ASN A 92 -24.17 7.34 -3.52
N GLY A 93 -22.87 7.60 -3.31
CA GLY A 93 -21.81 6.70 -3.73
C GLY A 93 -21.69 5.52 -2.76
N GLU A 94 -21.35 4.37 -3.27
CA GLU A 94 -21.19 3.16 -2.48
C GLU A 94 -19.71 2.87 -2.21
N ILE A 95 -19.34 2.71 -0.95
CA ILE A 95 -17.96 2.40 -0.57
C ILE A 95 -17.70 0.92 -0.81
N LEU A 96 -16.78 0.62 -1.71
CA LEU A 96 -16.38 -0.74 -2.04
C LEU A 96 -15.17 -1.22 -1.21
N PHE A 97 -14.28 -0.27 -0.86
CA PHE A 97 -13.08 -0.55 -0.08
C PHE A 97 -12.68 0.70 0.69
N HIS A 98 -12.36 0.56 1.97
CA HIS A 98 -11.79 1.63 2.77
C HIS A 98 -10.91 1.06 3.87
N GLN A 99 -9.58 1.14 3.68
CA GLN A 99 -8.60 0.62 4.63
C GLN A 99 -7.44 1.60 4.80
N ARG A 100 -6.87 1.59 6.01
CA ARG A 100 -5.63 2.30 6.35
C ARG A 100 -4.66 1.34 7.04
N TRP A 101 -3.38 1.38 6.64
CA TRP A 101 -2.36 0.47 7.19
C TRP A 101 -0.98 1.10 7.13
N ILE A 102 -0.04 0.54 7.93
CA ILE A 102 1.38 0.89 7.83
C ILE A 102 2.01 0.08 6.71
N HIS A 103 2.67 0.76 5.76
CA HIS A 103 3.34 0.17 4.62
C HIS A 103 4.82 0.57 4.59
N PRO A 104 5.75 -0.38 4.54
CA PRO A 104 7.17 -0.10 4.34
C PRO A 104 7.41 0.19 2.85
N LEU A 105 7.58 1.46 2.49
CA LEU A 105 7.92 1.84 1.13
C LEU A 105 9.42 1.73 0.88
N THR A 106 9.79 1.22 -0.30
CA THR A 106 11.16 1.12 -0.79
C THR A 106 11.31 1.78 -2.15
N GLU A 107 12.55 2.10 -2.54
CA GLU A 107 12.82 2.84 -3.78
C GLU A 107 12.62 1.98 -5.04
N ASN A 108 12.84 0.68 -4.94
CA ASN A 108 12.79 -0.20 -6.10
C ASN A 108 11.38 -0.69 -6.39
N GLN A 109 10.68 -0.03 -7.30
CA GLN A 109 9.32 -0.41 -7.71
C GLN A 109 9.25 -1.85 -8.26
N ALA A 110 10.25 -2.30 -9.00
CA ALA A 110 10.25 -3.64 -9.60
C ALA A 110 10.33 -4.77 -8.55
N GLU A 111 10.93 -4.49 -7.39
CA GLU A 111 11.05 -5.44 -6.28
C GLU A 111 9.85 -5.41 -5.33
N ASN A 112 9.03 -4.36 -5.40
CA ASN A 112 7.85 -4.23 -4.57
C ASN A 112 6.73 -5.12 -5.12
N PRO A 113 6.04 -5.89 -4.26
CA PRO A 113 4.96 -6.76 -4.69
C PRO A 113 3.73 -5.95 -5.09
N TRP A 114 2.93 -6.55 -5.94
CA TRP A 114 1.57 -6.15 -6.11
C TRP A 114 0.71 -6.64 -4.93
N PHE A 115 -0.21 -5.81 -4.48
CA PHE A 115 -1.19 -6.16 -3.46
C PHE A 115 -2.57 -6.25 -4.09
N GLN A 116 -3.24 -7.37 -3.89
CA GLN A 116 -4.61 -7.53 -4.30
C GLN A 116 -5.53 -6.84 -3.28
N ILE A 117 -6.46 -6.05 -3.79
CA ILE A 117 -7.59 -5.52 -3.02
C ILE A 117 -8.90 -6.01 -3.64
N SER A 118 -9.89 -6.25 -2.79
CA SER A 118 -11.24 -6.64 -3.22
C SER A 118 -12.27 -6.08 -2.28
N GLY A 119 -13.48 -5.91 -2.79
CA GLY A 119 -14.60 -5.42 -2.01
C GLY A 119 -15.91 -5.59 -2.76
N SER A 120 -17.03 -5.44 -2.08
CA SER A 120 -18.34 -5.52 -2.68
C SER A 120 -19.29 -4.53 -2.03
N GLY A 121 -20.16 -3.99 -2.83
CA GLY A 121 -21.24 -3.11 -2.41
C GLY A 121 -22.59 -3.83 -2.35
N SER A 122 -23.60 -3.11 -1.87
CA SER A 122 -24.99 -3.58 -1.77
C SER A 122 -25.69 -3.63 -3.13
N ASP A 123 -25.31 -2.72 -4.05
CA ASP A 123 -25.95 -2.55 -5.36
C ASP A 123 -25.34 -3.42 -6.47
N GLY A 124 -24.72 -4.53 -6.08
CA GLY A 124 -24.12 -5.51 -7.00
C GLY A 124 -22.76 -5.10 -7.57
N PHE A 125 -22.18 -4.01 -7.08
CA PHE A 125 -20.81 -3.64 -7.42
C PHE A 125 -19.80 -4.56 -6.74
N LYS A 126 -18.81 -4.98 -7.49
CA LYS A 126 -17.67 -5.78 -7.00
C LYS A 126 -16.36 -5.15 -7.46
N LEU A 127 -15.47 -4.90 -6.52
CA LEU A 127 -14.11 -4.43 -6.78
C LEU A 127 -13.16 -5.62 -6.76
N ASN A 128 -12.28 -5.69 -7.74
CA ASN A 128 -11.09 -6.52 -7.73
C ASN A 128 -9.96 -5.77 -8.43
N GLY A 129 -8.74 -5.86 -7.90
CA GLY A 129 -7.63 -5.21 -8.54
C GLY A 129 -6.34 -5.32 -7.76
N TYR A 130 -5.32 -4.69 -8.33
CA TYR A 130 -3.95 -4.77 -7.83
C TYR A 130 -3.37 -3.37 -7.69
N LEU A 131 -2.60 -3.17 -6.64
CA LEU A 131 -1.88 -1.95 -6.33
C LEU A 131 -0.41 -2.28 -6.04
N ARG A 132 0.48 -1.44 -6.53
CA ARG A 132 1.91 -1.54 -6.23
C ARG A 132 2.47 -0.16 -5.88
N TRP A 133 3.27 -0.12 -4.83
CA TRP A 133 3.79 1.11 -4.26
C TRP A 133 5.30 1.13 -4.28
N SER A 134 5.86 2.31 -4.49
CA SER A 134 7.28 2.60 -4.30
C SER A 134 7.47 4.04 -3.85
N ILE A 135 8.68 4.40 -3.46
CA ILE A 135 9.04 5.77 -3.12
C ILE A 135 10.45 6.05 -3.64
N ASP A 136 10.58 7.15 -4.36
CA ASP A 136 11.83 7.80 -4.68
C ASP A 136 11.74 9.23 -4.12
N ARG A 137 11.72 10.24 -4.93
CA ARG A 137 11.40 11.61 -4.55
C ARG A 137 9.92 11.81 -4.23
N TYR A 138 9.07 11.04 -4.88
CA TYR A 138 7.62 11.00 -4.72
C TYR A 138 7.18 9.59 -4.38
N ILE A 139 6.01 9.47 -3.78
CA ILE A 139 5.34 8.19 -3.67
C ILE A 139 4.79 7.85 -5.04
N GLU A 140 5.07 6.66 -5.51
CA GLU A 140 4.60 6.15 -6.80
C GLU A 140 3.60 5.03 -6.57
N LEU A 141 2.50 5.10 -7.29
CA LEU A 141 1.44 4.10 -7.27
C LEU A 141 1.19 3.60 -8.69
N ASP A 142 1.27 2.29 -8.87
CA ASP A 142 0.63 1.59 -9.97
C ASP A 142 -0.71 1.04 -9.51
N ALA A 143 -1.77 1.32 -10.24
CA ALA A 143 -3.10 0.81 -9.98
C ALA A 143 -3.65 0.09 -11.22
N ASP A 144 -4.14 -1.14 -11.03
CA ASP A 144 -4.95 -1.89 -12.01
C ASP A 144 -6.21 -2.36 -11.29
N LEU A 145 -7.26 -1.55 -11.37
CA LEU A 145 -8.50 -1.75 -10.64
C LEU A 145 -9.64 -2.03 -11.60
N ARG A 146 -10.52 -2.94 -11.20
CA ARG A 146 -11.76 -3.24 -11.90
C ARG A 146 -12.93 -3.21 -10.95
N VAL A 147 -13.97 -2.53 -11.40
CA VAL A 147 -15.29 -2.57 -10.77
C VAL A 147 -16.25 -3.23 -11.74
N THR A 148 -16.88 -4.31 -11.30
CA THR A 148 -17.92 -4.98 -12.06
C THR A 148 -19.28 -4.69 -11.45
N ARG A 149 -20.30 -4.59 -12.27
CA ARG A 149 -21.69 -4.48 -11.84
C ARG A 149 -22.52 -5.53 -12.55
N GLU A 150 -23.33 -6.26 -11.82
CA GLU A 150 -24.33 -7.14 -12.42
C GLU A 150 -25.35 -6.27 -13.16
N SER A 151 -25.40 -6.39 -14.48
CA SER A 151 -26.33 -5.61 -15.29
C SER A 151 -27.70 -6.29 -15.33
N VAL A 152 -28.74 -5.48 -15.31
CA VAL A 152 -30.12 -5.95 -15.59
C VAL A 152 -30.30 -6.30 -17.08
N ARG A 153 -29.29 -5.96 -17.90
CA ARG A 153 -29.34 -6.24 -19.35
C ARG A 153 -29.01 -7.72 -19.58
N GLN A 154 -29.91 -8.35 -20.30
CA GLN A 154 -29.70 -9.70 -20.81
C GLN A 154 -29.38 -9.64 -22.30
N ALA A 155 -28.42 -10.46 -22.72
CA ALA A 155 -28.17 -10.71 -24.13
C ALA A 155 -29.37 -11.45 -24.77
N THR A 156 -29.43 -11.51 -26.09
CA THR A 156 -30.50 -12.15 -26.82
C THR A 156 -30.65 -13.65 -26.49
N ASP A 157 -29.62 -14.25 -25.97
CA ASP A 157 -29.57 -15.66 -25.52
C ASP A 157 -29.93 -15.86 -24.02
N GLY A 158 -30.31 -14.79 -23.34
CA GLY A 158 -30.66 -14.80 -21.91
C GLY A 158 -29.46 -14.67 -20.95
N THR A 159 -28.24 -14.54 -21.46
CA THR A 159 -27.03 -14.35 -20.65
C THR A 159 -27.06 -12.97 -19.98
N VAL A 160 -26.82 -12.91 -18.66
CA VAL A 160 -26.66 -11.66 -17.92
C VAL A 160 -25.35 -11.01 -18.34
N LEU A 161 -25.43 -9.78 -18.82
CA LEU A 161 -24.24 -9.00 -19.20
C LEU A 161 -23.72 -8.24 -17.96
N ASN A 162 -22.49 -8.51 -17.58
CA ASN A 162 -21.83 -7.74 -16.53
C ASN A 162 -21.18 -6.50 -17.16
N GLU A 163 -21.37 -5.36 -16.52
CA GLU A 163 -20.62 -4.15 -16.84
C GLU A 163 -19.28 -4.22 -16.14
N VAL A 164 -18.19 -4.00 -16.89
CA VAL A 164 -16.83 -4.01 -16.34
C VAL A 164 -16.19 -2.66 -16.59
N TYR A 165 -15.73 -2.02 -15.54
CA TYR A 165 -15.08 -0.71 -15.56
C TYR A 165 -13.63 -0.88 -15.13
N VAL A 166 -12.69 -0.37 -15.92
CA VAL A 166 -11.25 -0.59 -15.73
C VAL A 166 -10.52 0.74 -15.53
N LEU A 167 -9.73 0.84 -14.47
CA LEU A 167 -8.82 1.94 -14.23
C LEU A 167 -7.39 1.38 -14.13
N LYS A 168 -6.56 1.71 -15.12
CA LYS A 168 -5.12 1.45 -15.11
C LYS A 168 -4.40 2.79 -15.09
N GLU A 169 -3.72 3.06 -13.99
CA GLU A 169 -3.06 4.36 -13.82
C GLU A 169 -1.76 4.22 -13.02
N PHE A 170 -0.74 4.93 -13.50
CA PHE A 170 0.46 5.23 -12.74
C PHE A 170 0.38 6.67 -12.22
N ARG A 171 0.59 6.84 -10.91
CA ARG A 171 0.48 8.16 -10.27
C ARG A 171 1.69 8.45 -9.39
N LYS A 172 2.31 9.63 -9.59
CA LYS A 172 3.24 10.23 -8.62
C LYS A 172 2.49 11.12 -7.65
N MET A 173 2.75 10.94 -6.35
CA MET A 173 2.00 11.57 -5.29
C MET A 173 2.91 12.24 -4.28
N SER A 174 2.49 13.39 -3.76
CA SER A 174 3.09 14.01 -2.58
C SER A 174 2.54 13.33 -1.32
N SER A 175 3.34 13.25 -0.27
CA SER A 175 2.84 12.88 1.06
C SER A 175 1.98 14.00 1.66
N LYS A 176 1.07 13.62 2.55
CA LYS A 176 0.14 14.51 3.28
C LYS A 176 -0.96 15.17 2.43
N ASP A 177 -0.97 14.91 1.12
CA ASP A 177 -2.04 15.34 0.23
C ASP A 177 -3.02 14.19 -0.03
N ILE A 178 -4.28 14.53 -0.34
CA ILE A 178 -5.27 13.56 -0.81
C ILE A 178 -5.23 13.56 -2.33
N HIS A 179 -4.96 12.40 -2.89
CA HIS A 179 -4.93 12.19 -4.33
C HIS A 179 -6.20 11.49 -4.79
N TYR A 180 -6.64 11.84 -5.99
CA TYR A 180 -7.86 11.31 -6.58
C TYR A 180 -7.56 10.71 -7.95
N LEU A 181 -7.94 9.43 -8.14
CA LEU A 181 -8.00 8.78 -9.44
C LEU A 181 -9.46 8.72 -9.87
N ASP A 182 -9.75 9.24 -11.05
CA ASP A 182 -11.09 9.39 -11.55
C ASP A 182 -11.44 8.39 -12.65
N HIS A 183 -12.57 7.72 -12.50
CA HIS A 183 -13.21 6.93 -13.54
C HIS A 183 -14.70 7.26 -13.55
N PRO A 184 -15.38 7.33 -14.72
CA PRO A 184 -16.79 7.70 -14.78
C PRO A 184 -17.71 6.87 -13.88
N ALA A 185 -17.43 5.58 -13.67
CA ALA A 185 -18.23 4.68 -12.84
C ALA A 185 -17.78 4.56 -11.38
N PHE A 186 -16.55 4.90 -11.06
CA PHE A 186 -16.01 4.81 -9.70
C PHE A 186 -14.86 5.79 -9.47
N GLY A 187 -14.51 6.01 -8.23
CA GLY A 187 -13.38 6.86 -7.86
C GLY A 187 -12.51 6.23 -6.79
N VAL A 188 -11.25 6.69 -6.73
CA VAL A 188 -10.29 6.24 -5.72
C VAL A 188 -9.69 7.45 -5.04
N LEU A 189 -9.83 7.55 -3.73
CA LEU A 189 -9.10 8.50 -2.90
C LEU A 189 -7.94 7.81 -2.20
N ILE A 190 -6.80 8.50 -2.15
CA ILE A 190 -5.57 7.97 -1.60
C ILE A 190 -4.92 9.03 -0.73
N ALA A 191 -4.56 8.66 0.49
CA ALA A 191 -3.74 9.46 1.38
C ALA A 191 -2.52 8.66 1.83
N ALA A 192 -1.38 9.36 1.95
CA ALA A 192 -0.12 8.77 2.39
C ALA A 192 0.58 9.71 3.35
N GLU A 193 0.82 9.26 4.57
CA GLU A 193 1.46 10.03 5.63
C GLU A 193 2.74 9.33 6.12
N PRO A 194 3.89 10.02 6.17
CA PRO A 194 5.11 9.43 6.73
C PRO A 194 4.91 9.15 8.22
N ILE A 195 5.40 8.01 8.68
CA ILE A 195 5.39 7.65 10.10
C ILE A 195 6.81 7.80 10.63
N GLU A 196 6.95 8.63 11.65
CA GLU A 196 8.20 8.67 12.43
C GLU A 196 8.22 7.46 13.36
N LEU A 197 9.14 6.52 13.11
CA LEU A 197 9.43 5.47 14.08
C LEU A 197 10.05 6.13 15.30
N ALA A 198 9.40 6.01 16.45
CA ALA A 198 9.99 6.47 17.70
C ALA A 198 11.35 5.79 17.84
N THR A 199 12.42 6.59 17.81
CA THR A 199 13.76 6.09 18.13
C THR A 199 13.66 5.47 19.51
N PRO A 200 14.11 4.21 19.73
CA PRO A 200 14.14 3.64 21.05
C PRO A 200 14.94 4.62 21.94
N GLN A 201 14.28 5.26 22.87
CA GLN A 201 14.99 6.06 23.87
C GLN A 201 15.94 5.09 24.57
N ALA A 202 17.24 5.32 24.41
CA ALA A 202 18.23 4.64 25.20
C ALA A 202 17.82 4.88 26.67
N LEU A 203 17.49 3.80 27.37
CA LEU A 203 17.22 3.88 28.81
C LEU A 203 18.37 4.63 29.45
N PRO A 204 18.14 5.64 30.28
CA PRO A 204 19.21 6.36 30.95
C PRO A 204 20.04 5.33 31.72
N ALA A 205 21.36 5.36 31.50
CA ALA A 205 22.33 4.41 32.05
C ALA A 205 22.38 4.40 33.60
N ASN A 206 21.54 5.15 34.27
CA ASN A 206 21.51 5.30 35.72
C ASN A 206 20.65 4.27 36.47
N GLU A 207 19.86 3.44 35.81
CA GLU A 207 19.06 2.42 36.54
C GLU A 207 19.75 1.04 36.62
N ALA A 208 20.87 0.83 35.93
CA ALA A 208 21.62 -0.44 36.00
C ALA A 208 22.49 -0.61 37.21
N SER A 209 22.68 0.43 38.04
CA SER A 209 23.63 0.38 39.18
C SER A 209 22.99 0.16 40.57
N VAL A 210 21.68 -0.03 40.66
CA VAL A 210 20.97 -0.16 41.96
C VAL A 210 20.62 -1.62 42.33
N LEU A 211 20.89 -2.60 41.43
CA LEU A 211 20.51 -3.99 41.68
C LEU A 211 21.65 -4.88 42.23
N GLU A 212 22.81 -4.31 42.54
CA GLU A 212 23.95 -5.10 43.05
C GLU A 212 24.41 -4.68 44.44
N THR A 213 23.53 -4.71 45.45
CA THR A 213 23.94 -4.78 46.87
C THR A 213 22.78 -5.30 47.73
N GLN A 214 22.51 -6.60 47.70
CA GLN A 214 21.85 -7.26 48.83
C GLN A 214 22.89 -8.05 49.60
N PRO A 215 23.06 -7.78 50.92
CA PRO A 215 23.94 -8.59 51.76
C PRO A 215 23.31 -9.95 52.05
N GLN A 216 24.11 -11.02 51.88
CA GLN A 216 23.70 -12.38 52.24
C GLN A 216 23.49 -12.47 53.77
N PRO A 217 22.43 -13.19 54.23
CA PRO A 217 22.29 -13.49 55.64
C PRO A 217 23.32 -14.52 56.07
N GLN A 218 24.11 -14.19 57.11
CA GLN A 218 25.03 -15.11 57.79
C GLN A 218 24.18 -16.11 58.60
N ALA A 219 24.41 -17.41 58.34
CA ALA A 219 23.91 -18.50 59.17
C ALA A 219 24.63 -18.55 60.51
N GLN A 220 23.89 -18.58 61.59
CA GLN A 220 24.26 -19.12 62.90
C GLN A 220 23.57 -20.44 63.13
#